data_540760e4969fe9281593683ae58f9c7d
#
_entry.id   540760e4969fe9281593683ae58f9c7d
#
_cell.length_a   1.000
_cell.length_b   1.000
_cell.length_c   1.000
_cell.angle_alpha   90.00
_cell.angle_beta   90.00
_cell.angle_gamma   90.00
#
_symmetry.space_group_name_H-M   'P 1'
#
loop_
_entity.id
_entity.type
_entity.pdbx_description
1 polymer ?
#
loop_
_entity_poly.entity_id
_entity_poly.type
_entity_poly.pdbx_seq_one_letter_code
_entity_poly.pdbx_strand_id
1 'polypeptide(L)'
;TAISLASRGVSVLFIDLDLRRPVQSEMLGLSVKQKNELGTLLSESADPEKILSAAVTDPSTGLHSLLSTKSYTDVIELLASDQLAKVVALAREQYDYVIIDSPPLGFFSDSELLSDLSDASVLVVRQDTVPAPEINDAIDALRAGKAEFLGCILNDMAHLTAYSAGYGYGYGYYGYGYGKKYDKYGYGHRSGQKQQ
;
A
#
# COMPACT_ATOMS: atom_id res chain seq x y z
N THR A 1 9.67 -1.84 2.27
CA THR A 1 10.06 -3.10 1.59
C THR A 1 10.53 -2.80 0.16
N ALA A 2 9.73 -2.19 -0.73
CA ALA A 2 10.07 -1.95 -2.15
C ALA A 2 11.42 -1.23 -2.32
N ILE A 3 11.58 -0.06 -1.68
CA ILE A 3 12.84 0.71 -1.70
C ILE A 3 14.03 -0.15 -1.22
N SER A 4 13.84 -0.92 -0.13
CA SER A 4 14.93 -1.73 0.44
C SER A 4 15.38 -2.85 -0.49
N LEU A 5 14.49 -3.43 -1.27
CA LEU A 5 14.82 -4.43 -2.29
C LEU A 5 15.51 -3.77 -3.49
N ALA A 6 14.92 -2.70 -4.03
CA ALA A 6 15.49 -1.98 -5.18
C ALA A 6 16.89 -1.44 -4.90
N SER A 7 17.14 -0.86 -3.71
CA SER A 7 18.49 -0.39 -3.31
C SER A 7 19.55 -1.48 -3.21
N ARG A 8 19.15 -2.76 -3.24
CA ARG A 8 20.04 -3.92 -3.28
C ARG A 8 20.23 -4.48 -4.69
N GLY A 9 19.72 -3.79 -5.70
CA GLY A 9 19.83 -4.20 -7.11
C GLY A 9 18.78 -5.23 -7.55
N VAL A 10 17.74 -5.46 -6.75
CA VAL A 10 16.61 -6.31 -7.12
C VAL A 10 15.68 -5.51 -8.04
N SER A 11 15.19 -6.12 -9.11
CA SER A 11 14.22 -5.50 -10.03
C SER A 11 12.83 -5.47 -9.38
N VAL A 12 12.36 -4.27 -9.00
CA VAL A 12 11.12 -4.09 -8.26
C VAL A 12 10.19 -3.12 -8.96
N LEU A 13 8.95 -3.53 -9.16
CA LEU A 13 7.84 -2.63 -9.50
C LEU A 13 6.99 -2.39 -8.25
N PHE A 14 6.77 -1.14 -7.92
CA PHE A 14 5.80 -0.70 -6.92
C PHE A 14 4.54 -0.17 -7.60
N ILE A 15 3.37 -0.63 -7.20
CA ILE A 15 2.08 -0.21 -7.75
C ILE A 15 1.23 0.38 -6.64
N ASP A 16 0.92 1.67 -6.71
CA ASP A 16 0.01 2.37 -5.79
C ASP A 16 -1.43 2.17 -6.29
N LEU A 17 -2.16 1.27 -5.64
CA LEU A 17 -3.57 0.97 -5.92
C LEU A 17 -4.53 1.51 -4.85
N ASP A 18 -4.06 2.34 -3.91
CA ASP A 18 -4.98 3.20 -3.15
C ASP A 18 -5.46 4.36 -4.03
N LEU A 19 -6.24 4.04 -5.05
CA LEU A 19 -6.80 5.02 -5.99
C LEU A 19 -7.84 5.94 -5.33
N ARG A 20 -8.28 5.64 -4.11
CA ARG A 20 -9.17 6.51 -3.34
C ARG A 20 -8.41 7.67 -2.71
N ARG A 21 -7.17 7.39 -2.25
CA ARG A 21 -6.31 8.36 -1.57
C ARG A 21 -4.83 8.14 -1.91
N PRO A 22 -4.45 8.32 -3.17
CA PRO A 22 -3.07 8.12 -3.58
C PRO A 22 -2.16 9.14 -2.92
N VAL A 23 -1.19 8.66 -2.14
CA VAL A 23 -0.21 9.49 -1.41
C VAL A 23 1.24 9.11 -1.73
N GLN A 24 1.43 7.99 -2.42
CA GLN A 24 2.77 7.42 -2.62
C GLN A 24 3.66 8.31 -3.50
N SER A 25 3.09 9.01 -4.47
CA SER A 25 3.81 10.00 -5.29
C SER A 25 4.46 11.09 -4.42
N GLU A 26 3.70 11.66 -3.46
CA GLU A 26 4.21 12.66 -2.52
C GLU A 26 5.25 12.06 -1.56
N MET A 27 4.97 10.87 -1.01
CA MET A 27 5.84 10.18 -0.06
C MET A 27 7.19 9.79 -0.66
N LEU A 28 7.19 9.36 -1.92
CA LEU A 28 8.41 8.99 -2.66
C LEU A 28 9.12 10.20 -3.28
N GLY A 29 8.47 11.37 -3.30
CA GLY A 29 8.99 12.56 -3.98
C GLY A 29 9.07 12.41 -5.51
N LEU A 30 8.26 11.53 -6.08
CA LEU A 30 8.23 11.25 -7.52
C LEU A 30 7.09 12.00 -8.19
N SER A 31 7.39 12.65 -9.32
CA SER A 31 6.38 13.36 -10.10
C SER A 31 5.89 12.52 -11.27
N VAL A 32 4.57 12.42 -11.42
CA VAL A 32 3.92 11.72 -12.52
C VAL A 32 3.12 12.72 -13.36
N LYS A 33 3.24 12.64 -14.69
CA LYS A 33 2.39 13.43 -15.59
C LYS A 33 0.98 12.85 -15.57
N GLN A 34 -0.05 13.70 -15.52
CA GLN A 34 -1.46 13.26 -15.43
C GLN A 34 -1.86 12.19 -16.46
N LYS A 35 -1.39 12.30 -17.69
CA LYS A 35 -1.64 11.31 -18.76
C LYS A 35 -0.97 9.95 -18.53
N ASN A 36 -0.02 9.88 -17.60
CA ASN A 36 0.73 8.68 -17.24
C ASN A 36 0.36 8.17 -15.84
N GLU A 37 -0.62 8.79 -15.17
CA GLU A 37 -1.12 8.28 -13.90
C GLU A 37 -1.81 6.93 -14.09
N LEU A 38 -1.54 6.00 -13.20
CA LEU A 38 -2.09 4.65 -13.25
C LEU A 38 -3.62 4.65 -13.38
N GLY A 39 -4.32 5.36 -12.51
CA GLY A 39 -5.77 5.43 -12.55
C GLY A 39 -6.31 6.08 -13.84
N THR A 40 -5.61 7.05 -14.45
CA THR A 40 -5.99 7.61 -15.75
C THR A 40 -5.87 6.55 -16.84
N LEU A 41 -4.74 5.85 -16.90
CA LEU A 41 -4.49 4.82 -17.91
C LEU A 41 -5.45 3.63 -17.78
N LEU A 42 -5.81 3.23 -16.56
CA LEU A 42 -6.83 2.21 -16.32
C LEU A 42 -8.21 2.68 -16.79
N SER A 43 -8.60 3.93 -16.45
CA SER A 43 -9.90 4.51 -16.88
C SER A 43 -10.03 4.61 -18.39
N GLU A 44 -8.93 4.86 -19.09
CA GLU A 44 -8.88 4.91 -20.56
C GLU A 44 -8.78 3.53 -21.20
N SER A 45 -8.77 2.44 -20.42
CA SER A 45 -8.53 1.07 -20.88
C SER A 45 -7.26 0.96 -21.75
N ALA A 46 -6.22 1.67 -21.33
CA ALA A 46 -4.96 1.70 -22.07
C ALA A 46 -4.34 0.29 -22.19
N ASP A 47 -3.54 0.08 -23.21
CA ASP A 47 -2.80 -1.16 -23.40
C ASP A 47 -1.91 -1.48 -22.18
N PRO A 48 -1.87 -2.72 -21.69
CA PRO A 48 -1.05 -3.10 -20.53
C PRO A 48 0.44 -2.75 -20.65
N GLU A 49 1.01 -2.88 -21.86
CA GLU A 49 2.41 -2.50 -22.11
C GLU A 49 2.60 -0.98 -21.97
N LYS A 50 1.65 -0.18 -22.45
CA LYS A 50 1.64 1.26 -22.28
C LYS A 50 1.55 1.64 -20.81
N ILE A 51 0.70 0.97 -20.03
CA ILE A 51 0.57 1.20 -18.59
C ILE A 51 1.92 0.91 -17.91
N LEU A 52 2.51 -0.25 -18.19
CA LEU A 52 3.77 -0.65 -17.57
C LEU A 52 4.92 0.30 -17.94
N SER A 53 4.96 0.77 -19.19
CA SER A 53 5.96 1.75 -19.66
C SER A 53 5.81 3.15 -19.04
N ALA A 54 4.68 3.43 -18.40
CA ALA A 54 4.44 4.70 -17.67
C ALA A 54 5.06 4.71 -16.26
N ALA A 55 5.67 3.60 -15.83
CA ALA A 55 6.35 3.53 -14.54
C ALA A 55 7.46 4.59 -14.45
N VAL A 56 7.50 5.29 -13.32
CA VAL A 56 8.52 6.29 -12.99
C VAL A 56 9.62 5.61 -12.20
N THR A 57 10.87 5.88 -12.57
CA THR A 57 12.03 5.32 -11.86
C THR A 57 12.57 6.33 -10.84
N ASP A 58 12.74 5.89 -9.60
CA ASP A 58 13.50 6.64 -8.59
C ASP A 58 15.00 6.52 -8.90
N PRO A 59 15.69 7.62 -9.24
CA PRO A 59 17.10 7.56 -9.62
C PRO A 59 18.02 7.20 -8.47
N SER A 60 17.58 7.33 -7.22
CA SER A 60 18.39 7.03 -6.04
C SER A 60 18.39 5.56 -5.66
N THR A 61 17.32 4.85 -5.95
CA THR A 61 17.12 3.44 -5.53
C THR A 61 16.95 2.48 -6.69
N GLY A 62 16.63 2.98 -7.88
CA GLY A 62 16.27 2.17 -9.04
C GLY A 62 14.85 1.60 -8.96
N LEU A 63 14.03 2.02 -7.99
CA LEU A 63 12.65 1.56 -7.85
C LEU A 63 11.80 2.08 -9.02
N HIS A 64 11.11 1.17 -9.70
CA HIS A 64 10.07 1.52 -10.68
C HIS A 64 8.73 1.63 -9.98
N SER A 65 7.93 2.65 -10.30
CA SER A 65 6.67 2.91 -9.62
C SER A 65 5.56 3.32 -10.57
N LEU A 66 4.42 2.65 -10.51
CA LEU A 66 3.16 3.07 -11.12
C LEU A 66 2.35 3.81 -10.07
N LEU A 67 2.10 5.09 -10.29
CA LEU A 67 1.56 6.00 -9.29
C LEU A 67 0.35 6.77 -9.83
N SER A 68 -0.47 7.25 -8.89
CA SER A 68 -1.53 8.24 -9.13
C SER A 68 -1.36 9.43 -8.20
N THR A 69 -1.89 10.61 -8.55
CA THR A 69 -1.83 11.83 -7.75
C THR A 69 -3.21 12.37 -7.39
N LYS A 70 -4.25 11.91 -8.08
CA LYS A 70 -5.65 12.29 -7.84
C LYS A 70 -6.49 11.08 -7.42
N SER A 71 -7.55 11.32 -6.67
CA SER A 71 -8.55 10.32 -6.30
C SER A 71 -9.48 9.98 -7.47
N TYR A 72 -9.91 8.73 -7.51
CA TYR A 72 -10.86 8.20 -8.49
C TYR A 72 -12.14 7.76 -7.79
N THR A 73 -13.28 7.81 -8.48
CA THR A 73 -14.61 7.42 -7.95
C THR A 73 -14.94 5.97 -8.21
N ASP A 74 -14.55 5.47 -9.40
CA ASP A 74 -14.94 4.15 -9.90
C ASP A 74 -13.86 3.10 -9.59
N VAL A 75 -13.34 3.15 -8.35
CA VAL A 75 -12.15 2.39 -7.94
C VAL A 75 -12.37 0.88 -8.06
N ILE A 76 -13.54 0.36 -7.63
CA ILE A 76 -13.83 -1.08 -7.69
C ILE A 76 -13.78 -1.59 -9.13
N GLU A 77 -14.35 -0.84 -10.08
CA GLU A 77 -14.37 -1.18 -11.50
C GLU A 77 -12.96 -1.16 -12.10
N LEU A 78 -12.15 -0.17 -11.71
CA LEU A 78 -10.76 -0.07 -12.15
C LEU A 78 -9.91 -1.24 -11.62
N LEU A 79 -10.09 -1.60 -10.35
CA LEU A 79 -9.34 -2.70 -9.71
C LEU A 79 -9.80 -4.08 -10.18
N ALA A 80 -11.10 -4.24 -10.52
CA ALA A 80 -11.64 -5.48 -11.09
C ALA A 80 -11.45 -5.60 -12.61
N SER A 81 -10.78 -4.64 -13.24
CA SER A 81 -10.62 -4.62 -14.68
C SER A 81 -9.65 -5.71 -15.19
N ASP A 82 -9.94 -6.28 -16.33
CA ASP A 82 -9.03 -7.17 -17.06
C ASP A 82 -7.69 -6.49 -17.38
N GLN A 83 -7.70 -5.17 -17.50
CA GLN A 83 -6.50 -4.37 -17.78
C GLN A 83 -5.51 -4.47 -16.62
N LEU A 84 -5.97 -4.27 -15.37
CA LEU A 84 -5.09 -4.38 -14.22
C LEU A 84 -4.53 -5.79 -14.08
N ALA A 85 -5.37 -6.81 -14.25
CA ALA A 85 -4.91 -8.20 -14.20
C ALA A 85 -3.81 -8.50 -15.24
N LYS A 86 -3.95 -7.98 -16.47
CA LYS A 86 -2.93 -8.10 -17.53
C LYS A 86 -1.66 -7.33 -17.20
N VAL A 87 -1.78 -6.13 -16.62
CA VAL A 87 -0.60 -5.34 -16.16
C VAL A 87 0.18 -6.11 -15.10
N VAL A 88 -0.51 -6.67 -14.11
CA VAL A 88 0.15 -7.48 -13.06
C VAL A 88 0.80 -8.72 -13.66
N ALA A 89 0.13 -9.43 -14.58
CA ALA A 89 0.68 -10.60 -15.24
C ALA A 89 1.95 -10.26 -16.04
N LEU A 90 1.92 -9.17 -16.81
CA LEU A 90 3.08 -8.69 -17.59
C LEU A 90 4.22 -8.22 -16.67
N ALA A 91 3.89 -7.56 -15.56
CA ALA A 91 4.89 -7.13 -14.57
C ALA A 91 5.62 -8.31 -13.92
N ARG A 92 4.91 -9.42 -13.66
CA ARG A 92 5.52 -10.66 -13.10
C ARG A 92 6.57 -11.28 -14.02
N GLU A 93 6.49 -11.06 -15.33
CA GLU A 93 7.48 -11.54 -16.30
C GLU A 93 8.74 -10.65 -16.37
N GLN A 94 8.62 -9.37 -15.94
CA GLN A 94 9.67 -8.36 -16.13
C GLN A 94 10.40 -7.97 -14.84
N TYR A 95 9.79 -8.23 -13.67
CA TYR A 95 10.32 -7.84 -12.38
C TYR A 95 10.48 -9.05 -11.45
N ASP A 96 11.51 -9.02 -10.62
CA ASP A 96 11.72 -10.03 -9.57
C ASP A 96 10.62 -9.94 -8.49
N TYR A 97 10.17 -8.71 -8.19
CA TYR A 97 9.08 -8.43 -7.25
C TYR A 97 8.13 -7.38 -7.79
N VAL A 98 6.84 -7.64 -7.65
CA VAL A 98 5.76 -6.66 -7.81
C VAL A 98 5.14 -6.42 -6.45
N ILE A 99 5.26 -5.20 -5.93
CA ILE A 99 4.73 -4.82 -4.62
C ILE A 99 3.54 -3.91 -4.83
N ILE A 100 2.39 -4.36 -4.38
CA ILE A 100 1.11 -3.64 -4.48
C ILE A 100 0.81 -2.98 -3.13
N ASP A 101 0.59 -1.67 -3.14
CA ASP A 101 0.02 -0.92 -2.03
C ASP A 101 -1.50 -0.79 -2.20
N SER A 102 -2.24 -1.10 -1.14
CA SER A 102 -3.69 -1.15 -1.16
C SER A 102 -4.29 -0.23 -0.09
N PRO A 103 -5.55 0.23 -0.26
CA PRO A 103 -6.25 0.92 0.81
C PRO A 103 -6.41 0.03 2.05
N PRO A 104 -6.71 0.62 3.23
CA PRO A 104 -6.89 -0.15 4.47
C PRO A 104 -7.99 -1.21 4.34
N LEU A 105 -7.65 -2.44 4.72
CA LEU A 105 -8.60 -3.55 4.77
C LEU A 105 -9.68 -3.28 5.83
N GLY A 106 -10.91 -3.68 5.57
CA GLY A 106 -12.05 -3.44 6.47
C GLY A 106 -12.89 -2.20 6.15
N PHE A 107 -12.35 -1.23 5.42
CA PHE A 107 -13.14 -0.09 4.93
C PHE A 107 -13.70 -0.32 3.53
N PHE A 108 -13.01 -1.12 2.71
CA PHE A 108 -13.34 -1.35 1.30
C PHE A 108 -12.99 -2.78 0.90
N SER A 109 -13.77 -3.36 -0.01
CA SER A 109 -13.48 -4.67 -0.63
C SER A 109 -12.29 -4.63 -1.62
N ASP A 110 -11.74 -3.45 -1.85
CA ASP A 110 -10.64 -3.21 -2.79
C ASP A 110 -9.43 -4.10 -2.48
N SER A 111 -9.06 -4.21 -1.19
CA SER A 111 -7.88 -4.99 -0.76
C SER A 111 -8.06 -6.49 -0.93
N GLU A 112 -9.30 -7.00 -0.84
CA GLU A 112 -9.60 -8.41 -1.10
C GLU A 112 -9.41 -8.73 -2.59
N LEU A 113 -9.92 -7.86 -3.49
CA LEU A 113 -9.70 -7.98 -4.93
C LEU A 113 -8.20 -7.98 -5.29
N LEU A 114 -7.42 -7.11 -4.66
CA LEU A 114 -5.99 -7.01 -4.91
C LEU A 114 -5.21 -8.21 -4.36
N SER A 115 -5.66 -8.79 -3.24
CA SER A 115 -5.11 -10.03 -2.71
C SER A 115 -5.24 -11.16 -3.74
N ASP A 116 -6.37 -11.25 -4.44
CA ASP A 116 -6.61 -12.29 -5.45
C ASP A 116 -5.71 -12.17 -6.70
N LEU A 117 -5.13 -11.00 -6.94
CA LEU A 117 -4.16 -10.75 -8.02
C LEU A 117 -2.71 -11.03 -7.59
N SER A 118 -2.47 -11.31 -6.31
CA SER A 118 -1.13 -11.44 -5.72
C SER A 118 -0.80 -12.90 -5.43
N ASP A 119 0.49 -13.24 -5.37
CA ASP A 119 0.95 -14.56 -4.90
C ASP A 119 0.90 -14.66 -3.39
N ALA A 120 1.16 -13.54 -2.70
CA ALA A 120 1.19 -13.47 -1.25
C ALA A 120 0.65 -12.14 -0.72
N SER A 121 0.16 -12.15 0.50
CA SER A 121 -0.35 -10.98 1.21
C SER A 121 0.28 -10.83 2.59
N VAL A 122 0.45 -9.57 3.03
CA VAL A 122 0.94 -9.20 4.37
C VAL A 122 0.03 -8.13 4.94
N LEU A 123 -0.47 -8.35 6.15
CA LEU A 123 -1.28 -7.36 6.86
C LEU A 123 -0.36 -6.43 7.67
N VAL A 124 -0.42 -5.12 7.40
CA VAL A 124 0.28 -4.13 8.21
C VAL A 124 -0.68 -3.58 9.27
N VAL A 125 -0.38 -3.84 10.53
CA VAL A 125 -1.17 -3.39 11.68
C VAL A 125 -0.43 -2.27 12.38
N ARG A 126 -1.09 -1.12 12.55
CA ARG A 126 -0.55 -0.03 13.35
C ARG A 126 -0.94 -0.21 14.82
N GLN A 127 0.05 -0.09 15.74
CA GLN A 127 -0.20 -0.20 17.17
C GLN A 127 -1.28 0.79 17.63
N ASP A 128 -2.15 0.33 18.54
CA ASP A 128 -3.19 1.13 19.23
C ASP A 128 -4.18 1.86 18.29
N THR A 129 -4.31 1.38 17.03
CA THR A 129 -5.20 2.03 16.05
C THR A 129 -6.46 1.21 15.79
N VAL A 130 -6.36 -0.13 15.77
CA VAL A 130 -7.44 -1.04 15.40
C VAL A 130 -7.66 -2.06 16.51
N PRO A 131 -8.91 -2.33 16.95
CA PRO A 131 -9.23 -3.38 17.91
C PRO A 131 -8.86 -4.78 17.40
N ALA A 132 -8.45 -5.65 18.33
CA ALA A 132 -8.03 -7.02 17.98
C ALA A 132 -9.10 -7.83 17.20
N PRO A 133 -10.42 -7.74 17.47
CA PRO A 133 -11.42 -8.39 16.64
C PRO A 133 -11.37 -7.99 15.17
N GLU A 134 -11.25 -6.71 14.87
CA GLU A 134 -11.16 -6.20 13.49
C GLU A 134 -9.88 -6.69 12.78
N ILE A 135 -8.77 -6.83 13.53
CA ILE A 135 -7.53 -7.42 13.01
C ILE A 135 -7.75 -8.89 12.65
N ASN A 136 -8.45 -9.65 13.51
CA ASN A 136 -8.76 -11.06 13.25
C ASN A 136 -9.67 -11.21 12.04
N ASP A 137 -10.71 -10.38 11.91
CA ASP A 137 -11.60 -10.38 10.75
C ASP A 137 -10.80 -10.10 9.45
N ALA A 138 -9.87 -9.15 9.49
CA ALA A 138 -8.98 -8.86 8.37
C ALA A 138 -8.06 -10.05 8.01
N ILE A 139 -7.51 -10.74 9.03
CA ILE A 139 -6.69 -11.95 8.82
C ILE A 139 -7.53 -13.05 8.18
N ASP A 140 -8.75 -13.27 8.66
CA ASP A 140 -9.65 -14.30 8.14
C ASP A 140 -10.06 -14.02 6.69
N ALA A 141 -10.33 -12.76 6.36
CA ALA A 141 -10.60 -12.32 4.98
C ALA A 141 -9.41 -12.59 4.05
N LEU A 142 -8.18 -12.23 4.47
CA LEU A 142 -6.99 -12.49 3.66
C LEU A 142 -6.69 -13.98 3.50
N ARG A 143 -6.94 -14.81 4.53
CA ARG A 143 -6.78 -16.26 4.47
C ARG A 143 -7.82 -16.94 3.58
N ALA A 144 -8.99 -16.34 3.42
CA ALA A 144 -10.03 -16.84 2.53
C ALA A 144 -9.75 -16.52 1.05
N GLY A 145 -8.88 -15.56 0.76
CA GLY A 145 -8.45 -15.19 -0.59
C GLY A 145 -7.51 -16.21 -1.24
N LYS A 146 -7.06 -15.91 -2.47
CA LYS A 146 -6.18 -16.80 -3.24
C LYS A 146 -4.71 -16.64 -2.90
N ALA A 147 -4.30 -15.45 -2.43
CA ALA A 147 -2.93 -15.17 -2.06
C ALA A 147 -2.52 -15.91 -0.78
N GLU A 148 -1.29 -16.39 -0.71
CA GLU A 148 -0.73 -16.93 0.52
C GLU A 148 -0.62 -15.83 1.59
N PHE A 149 -1.30 -15.99 2.72
CA PHE A 149 -1.18 -15.04 3.83
C PHE A 149 0.11 -15.30 4.62
N LEU A 150 1.11 -14.45 4.45
CA LEU A 150 2.43 -14.60 5.09
C LEU A 150 2.45 -14.19 6.56
N GLY A 151 1.48 -13.34 7.00
CA GLY A 151 1.40 -12.89 8.39
C GLY A 151 1.18 -11.38 8.54
N CYS A 152 1.45 -10.88 9.76
CA CYS A 152 1.24 -9.48 10.13
C CYS A 152 2.57 -8.78 10.41
N ILE A 153 2.65 -7.50 10.05
CA ILE A 153 3.71 -6.58 10.46
C ILE A 153 3.10 -5.58 11.44
N LEU A 154 3.58 -5.58 12.69
CA LEU A 154 3.20 -4.55 13.66
C LEU A 154 4.07 -3.31 13.44
N ASN A 155 3.43 -2.21 13.09
CA ASN A 155 4.06 -0.94 12.75
C ASN A 155 3.80 0.14 13.80
N ASP A 156 4.64 1.18 13.82
CA ASP A 156 4.52 2.36 14.71
C ASP A 156 4.46 1.99 16.21
N MET A 157 5.38 1.12 16.63
CA MET A 157 5.46 0.64 18.02
C MET A 157 6.10 1.69 18.94
N ALA A 158 5.29 2.58 19.49
CA ALA A 158 5.74 3.71 20.32
C ALA A 158 6.29 3.31 21.69
N HIS A 159 6.04 2.10 22.20
CA HIS A 159 6.28 1.74 23.60
C HIS A 159 7.32 0.65 23.87
N LEU A 160 8.03 0.15 22.86
CA LEU A 160 9.12 -0.80 23.11
C LEU A 160 10.30 -0.20 23.91
N THR A 161 10.42 1.11 23.96
CA THR A 161 11.46 1.81 24.72
C THR A 161 11.26 1.80 26.24
N ALA A 162 10.04 1.61 26.74
CA ALA A 162 9.77 1.59 28.18
C ALA A 162 10.14 0.26 28.85
N TYR A 163 10.11 -0.84 28.12
CA TYR A 163 10.49 -2.17 28.68
C TYR A 163 12.00 -2.44 28.60
N SER A 164 12.73 -1.77 27.72
CA SER A 164 14.18 -1.90 27.60
C SER A 164 14.98 -1.01 28.56
N ALA A 165 14.32 -0.10 29.26
CA ALA A 165 14.97 0.78 30.24
C ALA A 165 15.43 0.04 31.51
N GLY A 166 15.17 -1.26 31.67
CA GLY A 166 15.65 -2.10 32.77
C GLY A 166 17.00 -2.79 32.54
N TYR A 167 17.48 -2.85 31.31
CA TYR A 167 18.84 -3.36 31.00
C TYR A 167 19.50 -2.44 29.98
N GLY A 168 20.43 -1.65 30.46
CA GLY A 168 21.10 -0.58 29.75
C GLY A 168 21.86 -1.06 28.53
N TYR A 169 21.37 -0.64 27.36
CA TYR A 169 22.18 -0.26 26.19
C TYR A 169 21.34 0.76 25.40
N GLY A 170 21.69 2.04 25.59
CA GLY A 170 21.01 3.15 24.93
C GLY A 170 21.36 3.23 23.46
N TYR A 171 20.41 2.91 22.58
CA TYR A 171 20.37 3.45 21.23
C TYR A 171 19.26 4.49 21.20
N GLY A 172 19.66 5.77 21.20
CA GLY A 172 18.75 6.89 21.04
C GLY A 172 18.14 6.86 19.63
N TYR A 173 16.90 6.45 19.53
CA TYR A 173 16.11 6.59 18.31
C TYR A 173 15.47 7.97 18.34
N TYR A 174 15.87 8.84 17.42
CA TYR A 174 15.17 10.09 17.14
C TYR A 174 13.79 9.76 16.57
N GLY A 175 12.77 9.87 17.43
CA GLY A 175 11.38 9.71 17.04
C GLY A 175 10.95 10.87 16.15
N TYR A 176 10.93 10.66 14.84
CA TYR A 176 10.21 11.54 13.94
C TYR A 176 8.72 11.32 14.15
N GLY A 177 8.05 12.35 14.70
CA GLY A 177 6.63 12.31 15.03
C GLY A 177 5.72 12.25 13.78
N TYR A 178 5.47 11.07 13.29
CA TYR A 178 4.51 10.82 12.19
C TYR A 178 3.04 10.83 12.65
N GLY A 179 2.79 10.83 13.98
CA GLY A 179 1.43 10.71 14.54
C GLY A 179 0.43 11.81 14.16
N LYS A 180 0.90 13.01 13.79
CA LYS A 180 0.00 14.13 13.43
C LYS A 180 -0.41 14.18 11.95
N LYS A 181 0.21 13.40 11.08
CA LYS A 181 -0.05 13.46 9.64
C LYS A 181 -1.21 12.56 9.19
N TYR A 182 -1.49 11.47 9.91
CA TYR A 182 -2.57 10.55 9.56
C TYR A 182 -3.98 11.04 9.95
N ASP A 183 -4.13 11.83 11.03
CA ASP A 183 -5.40 12.51 11.33
C ASP A 183 -5.83 13.48 10.22
N LYS A 184 -4.86 13.98 9.43
CA LYS A 184 -5.13 14.83 8.28
C LYS A 184 -5.73 14.05 7.10
N TYR A 185 -5.57 12.73 7.05
CA TYR A 185 -6.05 11.88 5.95
C TYR A 185 -7.44 11.27 6.19
N GLY A 186 -8.10 11.55 7.34
CA GLY A 186 -9.53 11.30 7.56
C GLY A 186 -9.98 9.84 7.57
N TYR A 187 -9.10 8.87 7.80
CA TYR A 187 -9.45 7.48 8.13
C TYR A 187 -9.71 7.28 9.64
N GLY A 188 -10.09 8.33 10.37
CA GLY A 188 -10.45 8.28 11.78
C GLY A 188 -11.94 8.01 11.96
N HIS A 189 -12.29 7.11 12.88
CA HIS A 189 -13.66 6.80 13.29
C HIS A 189 -14.48 8.07 13.60
N ARG A 190 -15.62 8.23 12.95
CA ARG A 190 -16.73 9.01 13.49
C ARG A 190 -17.47 8.14 14.51
N SER A 191 -16.95 8.07 15.72
CA SER A 191 -17.69 7.48 16.85
C SER A 191 -18.75 8.47 17.34
N GLY A 192 -20.02 8.06 17.24
CA GLY A 192 -21.05 8.39 18.22
C GLY A 192 -21.68 9.77 18.13
N GLN A 193 -22.74 9.91 17.35
CA GLN A 193 -23.81 10.85 17.76
C GLN A 193 -24.63 10.21 18.90
N LYS A 194 -24.49 10.75 20.10
CA LYS A 194 -25.48 10.55 21.18
C LYS A 194 -26.79 11.22 20.78
N GLN A 195 -27.86 10.44 20.69
CA GLN A 195 -29.20 10.94 20.68
C GLN A 195 -29.54 11.46 22.09
N GLN A 196 -30.00 12.68 22.15
CA GLN A 196 -30.93 13.16 23.20
C GLN A 196 -32.36 12.98 22.71
#